data_2d5362eb4c651cee4293ad687a7eeeb3
#
_entry.id   2d5362eb4c651cee4293ad687a7eeeb3
#
_cell.length_a   1.000
_cell.length_b   1.000
_cell.length_c   1.000
_cell.angle_alpha   90.00
_cell.angle_beta   90.00
_cell.angle_gamma   90.00
#
_symmetry.space_group_name_H-M   'P 1'
#
loop_
_entity.id
_entity.type
_entity.pdbx_description
1 polymer ?
#
loop_
_entity_poly.entity_id
_entity_poly.type
_entity_poly.pdbx_seq_one_letter_code
_entity_poly.pdbx_strand_id
1 'polypeptide(L)'
;MHRPPMRKLILASLLSSVALAGCAVGPNYVAPKTAPTAAGGFVSATSDVASGAALPDHWWRLYQDPVLDGLVQQALAENADLKVAAANLAYEQALVGEARAGLFPSTDLSGGTTYGRSSTGALVSELTGAPNPPTVYSNVGFTASYEVDLFGRVRRTIEAAHASAEASQAAEDAVRVAVAAQTAAAYANVCTYGEAVNVARHNIAVVQQAYDLTATERNAGAASDLDVTRQAVLLDQAKATLPTVEGQRRSSLFELAALIGGTPAEIPHQAEACVTQPQVGQALPVGDGAALLRRRPDVREAERNLAAAVARIGVSTADLYPTISLGGQVAGSGVTPAQLTSTSGLSFGVGPLVNWNFPNILVARAHIRESNAQASAALASFDSVVLQALKETEQALTTYSAELQHNAATRAARNDANRSFALAKTQFDAGATSFLDLLTAEQTEVAADQALATSDQQLAADQVAVYQALGGGWEQAPMVAVPKIKG
;
A
#
# COMPACT_ATOMS: atom_id res chain seq x y z
N MET A 1 1.04 -60.04 -45.21
CA MET A 1 0.47 -59.20 -44.18
C MET A 1 1.62 -58.60 -43.38
N HIS A 2 2.07 -57.35 -43.69
CA HIS A 2 3.19 -56.68 -43.00
C HIS A 2 2.60 -55.86 -41.81
N ARG A 3 2.89 -56.22 -40.57
CA ARG A 3 2.59 -55.44 -39.38
C ARG A 3 3.55 -54.24 -39.31
N PRO A 4 3.09 -53.00 -39.28
CA PRO A 4 3.99 -51.85 -39.08
C PRO A 4 4.59 -51.93 -37.69
N PRO A 5 5.87 -51.55 -37.51
CA PRO A 5 6.53 -51.71 -36.23
C PRO A 5 5.96 -50.68 -35.22
N MET A 6 5.33 -51.19 -34.18
CA MET A 6 4.67 -50.50 -33.08
C MET A 6 5.59 -49.40 -32.42
N ARG A 7 6.90 -49.52 -32.53
CA ARG A 7 7.89 -48.51 -32.09
C ARG A 7 7.80 -47.19 -32.88
N LYS A 8 7.47 -47.20 -34.18
CA LYS A 8 7.34 -45.97 -34.98
C LYS A 8 6.06 -45.21 -34.67
N LEU A 9 4.98 -45.91 -34.29
CA LEU A 9 3.74 -45.28 -33.83
C LEU A 9 3.87 -44.62 -32.45
N ILE A 10 4.58 -45.27 -31.53
CA ILE A 10 4.87 -44.74 -30.20
C ILE A 10 5.81 -43.49 -30.29
N LEU A 11 6.83 -43.53 -31.16
CA LEU A 11 7.68 -42.36 -31.38
C LEU A 11 6.94 -41.20 -32.05
N ALA A 12 6.04 -41.48 -33.00
CA ALA A 12 5.21 -40.45 -33.65
C ALA A 12 4.19 -39.84 -32.67
N SER A 13 3.60 -40.61 -31.76
CA SER A 13 2.73 -40.10 -30.70
C SER A 13 3.45 -39.32 -29.63
N LEU A 14 4.70 -39.68 -29.28
CA LEU A 14 5.54 -38.89 -28.35
C LEU A 14 6.02 -37.56 -29.00
N LEU A 15 6.39 -37.57 -30.29
CA LEU A 15 6.77 -36.32 -30.98
C LEU A 15 5.58 -35.38 -31.20
N SER A 16 4.36 -35.90 -31.45
CA SER A 16 3.15 -35.07 -31.54
C SER A 16 2.73 -34.49 -30.19
N SER A 17 2.94 -35.18 -29.08
CA SER A 17 2.64 -34.66 -27.74
C SER A 17 3.62 -33.56 -27.29
N VAL A 18 4.89 -33.60 -27.72
CA VAL A 18 5.87 -32.53 -27.44
C VAL A 18 5.61 -31.27 -28.32
N ALA A 19 5.12 -31.43 -29.53
CA ALA A 19 4.76 -30.29 -30.38
C ALA A 19 3.49 -29.56 -29.93
N LEU A 20 2.58 -30.21 -29.18
CA LEU A 20 1.39 -29.56 -28.62
C LEU A 20 1.64 -28.81 -27.29
N ALA A 21 2.77 -29.04 -26.62
CA ALA A 21 3.05 -28.45 -25.31
C ALA A 21 3.54 -26.97 -25.35
N GLY A 22 3.69 -26.33 -26.52
CA GLY A 22 4.51 -25.14 -26.68
C GLY A 22 3.87 -23.85 -27.21
N CYS A 23 2.61 -23.79 -27.61
CA CYS A 23 2.10 -22.66 -28.34
C CYS A 23 1.07 -21.81 -27.57
N ALA A 24 1.47 -21.17 -26.47
CA ALA A 24 0.71 -20.02 -26.00
C ALA A 24 1.02 -18.83 -26.92
N VAL A 25 -0.03 -18.27 -27.54
CA VAL A 25 0.10 -17.12 -28.43
C VAL A 25 0.29 -15.81 -27.64
N GLY A 26 0.73 -14.76 -28.35
CA GLY A 26 1.01 -13.45 -27.76
C GLY A 26 2.41 -13.31 -27.18
N PRO A 27 2.79 -12.11 -26.73
CA PRO A 27 4.12 -11.82 -26.20
C PRO A 27 4.33 -12.48 -24.83
N ASN A 28 5.58 -12.86 -24.53
CA ASN A 28 5.98 -13.21 -23.18
C ASN A 28 6.45 -11.95 -22.46
N TYR A 29 6.10 -11.84 -21.19
CA TYR A 29 6.60 -10.74 -20.36
C TYR A 29 8.11 -10.81 -20.19
N VAL A 30 8.76 -9.64 -20.31
CA VAL A 30 10.17 -9.44 -19.98
C VAL A 30 10.26 -8.18 -19.13
N ALA A 31 10.87 -8.31 -17.95
CA ALA A 31 11.02 -7.17 -17.03
C ALA A 31 11.79 -6.01 -17.70
N PRO A 32 11.30 -4.76 -17.60
CA PRO A 32 12.00 -3.60 -18.13
C PRO A 32 13.38 -3.45 -17.50
N LYS A 33 14.36 -3.00 -18.30
CA LYS A 33 15.70 -2.72 -17.82
C LYS A 33 15.74 -1.32 -17.22
N THR A 34 16.15 -1.20 -15.98
CA THR A 34 16.39 0.09 -15.33
C THR A 34 17.53 0.84 -16.01
N ALA A 35 17.38 2.14 -16.24
CA ALA A 35 18.43 2.97 -16.80
C ALA A 35 19.66 2.98 -15.88
N PRO A 36 20.91 2.90 -16.41
CA PRO A 36 22.11 2.91 -15.58
C PRO A 36 22.23 4.12 -14.65
N THR A 37 21.70 5.28 -15.06
CA THR A 37 21.65 6.51 -14.27
C THR A 37 20.72 6.43 -13.04
N ALA A 38 19.76 5.51 -13.05
CA ALA A 38 18.84 5.26 -11.94
C ALA A 38 19.39 4.25 -10.92
N ALA A 39 20.49 3.56 -11.24
CA ALA A 39 21.08 2.50 -10.42
C ALA A 39 22.25 2.99 -9.54
N GLY A 40 22.72 4.21 -9.75
CA GLY A 40 23.87 4.79 -9.02
C GLY A 40 23.56 5.25 -7.62
N GLY A 41 24.57 5.83 -6.94
CA GLY A 41 24.39 6.50 -5.65
C GLY A 41 23.52 7.75 -5.78
N PHE A 42 22.87 8.14 -4.69
CA PHE A 42 22.03 9.34 -4.65
C PHE A 42 22.88 10.62 -4.73
N VAL A 43 22.41 11.58 -5.50
CA VAL A 43 23.11 12.88 -5.70
C VAL A 43 23.12 13.69 -4.42
N SER A 44 22.08 13.60 -3.61
CA SER A 44 21.89 14.32 -2.35
C SER A 44 22.51 13.61 -1.13
N ALA A 45 23.09 12.41 -1.29
CA ALA A 45 23.72 11.65 -0.21
C ALA A 45 25.14 12.16 0.06
N THR A 46 25.28 13.13 0.97
CA THR A 46 26.60 13.57 1.49
C THR A 46 27.07 12.66 2.61
N SER A 47 28.39 12.53 2.82
CA SER A 47 28.99 11.58 3.76
C SER A 47 28.65 11.81 5.23
N ASP A 48 28.25 13.01 5.59
CA ASP A 48 27.81 13.46 6.90
C ASP A 48 26.32 13.15 7.18
N VAL A 49 25.53 12.96 6.13
CA VAL A 49 24.08 12.70 6.21
C VAL A 49 23.76 11.23 5.96
N ALA A 50 24.43 10.60 4.99
CA ALA A 50 24.10 9.29 4.49
C ALA A 50 25.33 8.40 4.27
N SER A 51 25.16 7.10 4.46
CA SER A 51 26.16 6.07 4.17
C SER A 51 25.66 5.13 3.07
N GLY A 52 26.56 4.55 2.27
CA GLY A 52 26.26 3.54 1.27
C GLY A 52 25.87 2.18 1.85
N ALA A 53 25.73 2.05 3.16
CA ALA A 53 25.31 0.82 3.81
C ALA A 53 23.84 0.52 3.45
N ALA A 54 23.49 -0.76 3.35
CA ALA A 54 22.12 -1.18 3.10
C ALA A 54 21.23 -0.80 4.30
N LEU A 55 20.03 -0.29 4.00
CA LEU A 55 19.01 -0.05 5.02
C LEU A 55 18.60 -1.38 5.66
N PRO A 56 18.63 -1.51 7.01
CA PRO A 56 18.07 -2.68 7.68
C PRO A 56 16.55 -2.70 7.54
N ASP A 57 15.97 -3.89 7.48
CA ASP A 57 14.51 -4.02 7.35
C ASP A 57 13.77 -3.36 8.51
N HIS A 58 14.17 -3.65 9.75
CA HIS A 58 13.63 -2.99 10.95
C HIS A 58 14.37 -1.68 11.25
N TRP A 59 14.33 -0.71 10.33
CA TRP A 59 15.06 0.56 10.43
C TRP A 59 14.75 1.36 11.69
N TRP A 60 13.54 1.25 12.26
CA TRP A 60 13.16 1.95 13.50
C TRP A 60 13.98 1.49 14.72
N ARG A 61 14.64 0.32 14.68
CA ARG A 61 15.57 -0.14 15.70
C ARG A 61 16.87 0.65 15.74
N LEU A 62 17.18 1.43 14.71
CA LEU A 62 18.30 2.37 14.70
C LEU A 62 18.14 3.44 15.76
N TYR A 63 16.91 3.75 16.19
CA TYR A 63 16.62 4.65 17.31
C TYR A 63 16.94 4.05 18.69
N GLN A 64 17.19 2.76 18.79
CA GLN A 64 17.48 2.03 20.03
C GLN A 64 16.42 2.23 21.13
N ASP A 65 15.17 2.43 20.72
CA ASP A 65 14.02 2.65 21.61
C ASP A 65 13.10 1.40 21.60
N PRO A 66 13.05 0.66 22.74
CA PRO A 66 12.22 -0.56 22.81
C PRO A 66 10.72 -0.27 22.79
N VAL A 67 10.28 0.95 23.17
CA VAL A 67 8.87 1.35 23.11
C VAL A 67 8.47 1.54 21.66
N LEU A 68 9.29 2.26 20.88
CA LEU A 68 9.08 2.41 19.44
C LEU A 68 9.03 1.04 18.73
N ASP A 69 9.99 0.15 19.00
CA ASP A 69 10.01 -1.19 18.39
C ASP A 69 8.72 -1.97 18.70
N GLY A 70 8.26 -1.94 19.96
CA GLY A 70 7.01 -2.60 20.35
C GLY A 70 5.77 -2.02 19.68
N LEU A 71 5.69 -0.69 19.56
CA LEU A 71 4.56 0.00 18.91
C LEU A 71 4.49 -0.29 17.41
N VAL A 72 5.64 -0.26 16.71
CA VAL A 72 5.68 -0.57 15.27
C VAL A 72 5.31 -2.03 15.04
N GLN A 73 5.80 -2.98 15.85
CA GLN A 73 5.40 -4.39 15.74
C GLN A 73 3.89 -4.58 15.98
N GLN A 74 3.33 -3.90 16.98
CA GLN A 74 1.89 -3.94 17.22
C GLN A 74 1.08 -3.34 16.06
N ALA A 75 1.52 -2.20 15.53
CA ALA A 75 0.89 -1.58 14.36
C ALA A 75 0.91 -2.51 13.14
N LEU A 76 2.05 -3.13 12.85
CA LEU A 76 2.18 -4.09 11.74
C LEU A 76 1.30 -5.34 11.91
N ALA A 77 0.92 -5.70 13.15
CA ALA A 77 0.03 -6.83 13.42
C ALA A 77 -1.47 -6.45 13.43
N GLU A 78 -1.82 -5.27 13.95
CA GLU A 78 -3.19 -4.93 14.32
C GLU A 78 -3.80 -3.77 13.52
N ASN A 79 -3.02 -3.07 12.69
CA ASN A 79 -3.50 -1.92 11.93
C ASN A 79 -4.68 -2.27 11.01
N ALA A 80 -5.68 -1.39 10.94
CA ALA A 80 -6.90 -1.63 10.16
C ALA A 80 -6.66 -1.60 8.65
N ASP A 81 -5.80 -0.70 8.15
CA ASP A 81 -5.51 -0.59 6.72
C ASP A 81 -4.72 -1.81 6.22
N LEU A 82 -3.84 -2.38 7.06
CA LEU A 82 -3.19 -3.64 6.76
C LEU A 82 -4.17 -4.81 6.68
N LYS A 83 -5.19 -4.85 7.54
CA LYS A 83 -6.25 -5.87 7.47
C LYS A 83 -7.06 -5.73 6.17
N VAL A 84 -7.30 -4.51 5.69
CA VAL A 84 -7.93 -4.27 4.37
C VAL A 84 -7.03 -4.74 3.25
N ALA A 85 -5.75 -4.40 3.27
CA ALA A 85 -4.79 -4.83 2.24
C ALA A 85 -4.65 -6.36 2.18
N ALA A 86 -4.57 -7.04 3.32
CA ALA A 86 -4.55 -8.50 3.40
C ALA A 86 -5.85 -9.15 2.85
N ALA A 87 -7.01 -8.53 3.08
CA ALA A 87 -8.27 -8.99 2.50
C ALA A 87 -8.31 -8.83 0.97
N ASN A 88 -7.77 -7.71 0.44
CA ASN A 88 -7.64 -7.50 -1.00
C ASN A 88 -6.70 -8.54 -1.63
N LEU A 89 -5.57 -8.85 -0.99
CA LEU A 89 -4.69 -9.93 -1.44
C LEU A 89 -5.41 -11.28 -1.46
N ALA A 90 -6.16 -11.60 -0.42
CA ALA A 90 -6.93 -12.85 -0.37
C ALA A 90 -7.99 -12.92 -1.49
N TYR A 91 -8.61 -11.80 -1.84
CA TYR A 91 -9.52 -11.69 -2.99
C TYR A 91 -8.81 -11.99 -4.31
N GLU A 92 -7.66 -11.37 -4.57
CA GLU A 92 -6.89 -11.63 -5.79
C GLU A 92 -6.38 -13.09 -5.87
N GLN A 93 -6.00 -13.68 -4.74
CA GLN A 93 -5.65 -15.10 -4.67
C GLN A 93 -6.85 -16.01 -5.00
N ALA A 94 -8.06 -15.65 -4.62
CA ALA A 94 -9.27 -16.37 -5.00
C ALA A 94 -9.53 -16.28 -6.51
N LEU A 95 -9.28 -15.11 -7.14
CA LEU A 95 -9.36 -14.95 -8.60
C LEU A 95 -8.32 -15.81 -9.35
N VAL A 96 -7.14 -16.04 -8.78
CA VAL A 96 -6.19 -17.04 -9.32
C VAL A 96 -6.82 -18.44 -9.28
N GLY A 97 -7.51 -18.78 -8.18
CA GLY A 97 -8.25 -20.04 -8.07
C GLY A 97 -9.33 -20.17 -9.14
N GLU A 98 -10.09 -19.10 -9.38
CA GLU A 98 -11.10 -19.04 -10.44
C GLU A 98 -10.46 -19.22 -11.83
N ALA A 99 -9.38 -18.49 -12.14
CA ALA A 99 -8.67 -18.64 -13.40
C ALA A 99 -8.15 -20.06 -13.63
N ARG A 100 -7.64 -20.72 -12.56
CA ARG A 100 -7.20 -22.12 -12.61
C ARG A 100 -8.35 -23.12 -12.83
N ALA A 101 -9.57 -22.79 -12.42
CA ALA A 101 -10.72 -23.62 -12.68
C ALA A 101 -10.96 -23.84 -14.18
N GLY A 102 -10.52 -22.92 -15.05
CA GLY A 102 -10.51 -23.10 -16.50
C GLY A 102 -9.66 -24.27 -17.02
N LEU A 103 -8.76 -24.84 -16.20
CA LEU A 103 -8.04 -26.07 -16.52
C LEU A 103 -8.85 -27.36 -16.32
N PHE A 104 -10.03 -27.27 -15.74
CA PHE A 104 -10.91 -28.40 -15.44
C PHE A 104 -12.22 -28.30 -16.23
N PRO A 105 -12.93 -29.41 -16.43
CA PRO A 105 -14.25 -29.39 -17.03
C PRO A 105 -15.24 -28.54 -16.22
N SER A 106 -15.96 -27.66 -16.88
CA SER A 106 -17.16 -27.00 -16.33
C SER A 106 -18.37 -27.91 -16.43
N THR A 107 -19.22 -27.91 -15.41
CA THR A 107 -20.45 -28.67 -15.37
C THR A 107 -21.63 -27.77 -15.08
N ASP A 108 -22.75 -28.02 -15.75
CA ASP A 108 -24.01 -27.31 -15.53
C ASP A 108 -25.17 -28.30 -15.40
N LEU A 109 -26.01 -28.08 -14.41
CA LEU A 109 -27.27 -28.79 -14.23
C LEU A 109 -28.42 -27.80 -14.40
N SER A 110 -29.19 -27.93 -15.46
CA SER A 110 -30.29 -27.06 -15.77
C SER A 110 -31.63 -27.83 -15.75
N GLY A 111 -32.68 -27.14 -15.36
CA GLY A 111 -34.03 -27.67 -15.37
C GLY A 111 -35.06 -26.58 -15.63
N GLY A 112 -36.08 -26.89 -16.42
CA GLY A 112 -37.10 -25.91 -16.73
C GLY A 112 -38.44 -26.57 -17.05
N THR A 113 -39.51 -25.83 -16.82
CA THR A 113 -40.87 -26.22 -17.19
C THR A 113 -41.51 -25.06 -17.94
N THR A 114 -42.05 -25.35 -19.11
CA THR A 114 -42.68 -24.34 -19.97
C THR A 114 -44.09 -24.82 -20.31
N TYR A 115 -45.11 -23.98 -20.16
CA TYR A 115 -46.44 -24.20 -20.66
C TYR A 115 -46.61 -23.51 -22.00
N GLY A 116 -46.92 -24.26 -23.04
CA GLY A 116 -47.04 -23.70 -24.39
C GLY A 116 -47.30 -24.77 -25.46
N ARG A 117 -47.16 -24.36 -26.71
CA ARG A 117 -47.26 -25.27 -27.87
C ARG A 117 -45.87 -25.51 -28.42
N SER A 118 -45.53 -26.78 -28.65
CA SER A 118 -44.26 -27.15 -29.28
C SER A 118 -44.31 -26.90 -30.80
N SER A 119 -43.25 -26.36 -31.38
CA SER A 119 -43.10 -26.22 -32.83
C SER A 119 -43.08 -27.58 -33.56
N THR A 120 -42.51 -28.60 -32.95
CA THR A 120 -42.54 -29.97 -33.43
C THR A 120 -43.98 -30.53 -33.40
N GLY A 121 -44.74 -30.26 -32.34
CA GLY A 121 -46.15 -30.57 -32.25
C GLY A 121 -47.01 -29.89 -33.33
N ALA A 122 -46.67 -28.63 -33.68
CA ALA A 122 -47.30 -27.92 -34.76
C ALA A 122 -47.04 -28.60 -36.12
N LEU A 123 -45.82 -29.03 -36.41
CA LEU A 123 -45.46 -29.74 -37.63
C LEU A 123 -46.15 -31.09 -37.71
N VAL A 124 -46.19 -31.84 -36.60
CA VAL A 124 -46.92 -33.13 -36.54
C VAL A 124 -48.41 -32.90 -36.74
N SER A 125 -49.03 -31.88 -36.18
CA SER A 125 -50.39 -31.48 -36.35
C SER A 125 -50.75 -31.18 -37.82
N GLU A 126 -49.84 -30.47 -38.51
CA GLU A 126 -49.99 -30.15 -39.93
C GLU A 126 -49.94 -31.41 -40.82
N LEU A 127 -49.04 -32.35 -40.52
CA LEU A 127 -48.90 -33.61 -41.30
C LEU A 127 -49.99 -34.67 -41.04
N THR A 128 -50.45 -34.69 -39.79
CA THR A 128 -51.38 -35.78 -39.35
C THR A 128 -52.79 -35.31 -39.09
N GLY A 129 -53.09 -34.02 -39.10
CA GLY A 129 -54.39 -33.46 -38.71
C GLY A 129 -54.69 -33.57 -37.20
N ALA A 130 -53.75 -34.04 -36.37
CA ALA A 130 -53.96 -34.20 -34.93
C ALA A 130 -53.90 -32.85 -34.19
N PRO A 131 -54.75 -32.61 -33.16
CA PRO A 131 -54.71 -31.37 -32.40
C PRO A 131 -53.33 -31.15 -31.68
N ASN A 132 -52.83 -29.94 -31.68
CA ASN A 132 -51.63 -29.52 -30.90
C ASN A 132 -52.04 -28.55 -29.78
N PRO A 133 -52.68 -29.03 -28.68
CA PRO A 133 -53.07 -28.17 -27.58
C PRO A 133 -51.82 -27.70 -26.80
N PRO A 134 -51.90 -26.54 -26.11
CA PRO A 134 -50.86 -26.15 -25.17
C PRO A 134 -50.73 -27.24 -24.09
N THR A 135 -49.50 -27.57 -23.78
CA THR A 135 -49.16 -28.55 -22.74
C THR A 135 -47.96 -28.11 -21.90
N VAL A 136 -47.81 -28.74 -20.75
CA VAL A 136 -46.63 -28.54 -19.91
C VAL A 136 -45.49 -29.38 -20.49
N TYR A 137 -44.37 -28.77 -20.76
CA TYR A 137 -43.14 -29.41 -21.21
C TYR A 137 -42.04 -29.18 -20.20
N SER A 138 -41.46 -30.25 -19.69
CA SER A 138 -40.36 -30.17 -18.72
C SER A 138 -39.07 -30.71 -19.33
N ASN A 139 -37.96 -30.12 -18.96
CA ASN A 139 -36.63 -30.57 -19.33
C ASN A 139 -35.68 -30.52 -18.11
N VAL A 140 -34.77 -31.47 -18.01
CA VAL A 140 -33.67 -31.54 -17.09
C VAL A 140 -32.45 -31.93 -17.89
N GLY A 141 -31.36 -31.20 -17.75
CA GLY A 141 -30.13 -31.48 -18.51
C GLY A 141 -28.89 -31.32 -17.64
N PHE A 142 -27.95 -32.22 -17.81
CA PHE A 142 -26.59 -32.10 -17.30
C PHE A 142 -25.64 -31.94 -18.48
N THR A 143 -24.83 -30.90 -18.46
CA THR A 143 -23.78 -30.65 -19.46
C THR A 143 -22.42 -30.63 -18.79
N ALA A 144 -21.41 -31.13 -19.47
CA ALA A 144 -20.00 -30.99 -19.09
C ALA A 144 -19.22 -30.48 -20.30
N SER A 145 -18.35 -29.53 -20.12
CA SER A 145 -17.51 -28.95 -21.19
C SER A 145 -16.09 -28.72 -20.69
N TYR A 146 -15.13 -29.17 -21.46
CA TYR A 146 -13.69 -28.94 -21.20
C TYR A 146 -13.04 -28.23 -22.38
N GLU A 147 -12.48 -27.04 -22.15
CA GLU A 147 -11.73 -26.31 -23.15
C GLU A 147 -10.33 -26.87 -23.31
N VAL A 148 -9.97 -27.30 -24.52
CA VAL A 148 -8.61 -27.73 -24.84
C VAL A 148 -7.79 -26.49 -25.17
N ASP A 149 -6.92 -26.07 -24.26
CA ASP A 149 -6.15 -24.81 -24.36
C ASP A 149 -5.00 -24.93 -25.37
N LEU A 150 -5.33 -25.06 -26.66
CA LEU A 150 -4.35 -25.19 -27.74
C LEU A 150 -3.57 -23.91 -28.00
N PHE A 151 -4.22 -22.76 -27.87
CA PHE A 151 -3.64 -21.44 -28.17
C PHE A 151 -3.23 -20.66 -26.92
N GLY A 152 -3.39 -21.26 -25.73
CA GLY A 152 -2.91 -20.72 -24.48
C GLY A 152 -3.80 -19.64 -23.83
N ARG A 153 -5.07 -19.52 -24.24
CA ARG A 153 -6.01 -18.55 -23.65
C ARG A 153 -6.15 -18.75 -22.14
N VAL A 154 -6.39 -20.00 -21.69
CA VAL A 154 -6.53 -20.34 -20.27
C VAL A 154 -5.20 -20.11 -19.53
N ARG A 155 -4.08 -20.53 -20.11
CA ARG A 155 -2.74 -20.32 -19.51
C ARG A 155 -2.41 -18.83 -19.35
N ARG A 156 -2.71 -17.99 -20.37
CA ARG A 156 -2.50 -16.53 -20.30
C ARG A 156 -3.44 -15.86 -19.31
N THR A 157 -4.68 -16.35 -19.15
CA THR A 157 -5.60 -15.86 -18.11
C THR A 157 -5.06 -16.16 -16.72
N ILE A 158 -4.51 -17.36 -16.49
CA ILE A 158 -3.88 -17.72 -15.22
C ILE A 158 -2.63 -16.88 -14.96
N GLU A 159 -1.80 -16.66 -15.98
CA GLU A 159 -0.60 -15.81 -15.90
C GLU A 159 -0.97 -14.37 -15.51
N ALA A 160 -2.00 -13.80 -16.14
CA ALA A 160 -2.51 -12.47 -15.81
C ALA A 160 -3.04 -12.40 -14.37
N ALA A 161 -3.82 -13.39 -13.93
CA ALA A 161 -4.35 -13.46 -12.57
C ALA A 161 -3.22 -13.59 -11.53
N HIS A 162 -2.21 -14.43 -11.79
CA HIS A 162 -1.04 -14.55 -10.93
C HIS A 162 -0.28 -13.21 -10.78
N ALA A 163 -0.01 -12.54 -11.90
CA ALA A 163 0.66 -11.25 -11.86
C ALA A 163 -0.16 -10.17 -11.12
N SER A 164 -1.50 -10.19 -11.25
CA SER A 164 -2.39 -9.31 -10.48
C SER A 164 -2.35 -9.62 -8.98
N ALA A 165 -2.32 -10.88 -8.58
CA ALA A 165 -2.18 -11.26 -7.16
C ALA A 165 -0.80 -10.86 -6.58
N GLU A 166 0.27 -10.99 -7.37
CA GLU A 166 1.62 -10.52 -6.99
C GLU A 166 1.68 -8.98 -6.87
N ALA A 167 0.94 -8.25 -7.72
CA ALA A 167 0.78 -6.80 -7.59
C ALA A 167 0.05 -6.42 -6.30
N SER A 168 -1.04 -7.12 -5.98
CA SER A 168 -1.79 -6.92 -4.73
C SER A 168 -0.94 -7.23 -3.48
N GLN A 169 -0.06 -8.24 -3.56
CA GLN A 169 0.89 -8.51 -2.47
C GLN A 169 1.89 -7.36 -2.31
N ALA A 170 2.41 -6.81 -3.41
CA ALA A 170 3.30 -5.65 -3.35
C ALA A 170 2.57 -4.40 -2.82
N ALA A 171 1.28 -4.22 -3.14
CA ALA A 171 0.45 -3.16 -2.56
C ALA A 171 0.27 -3.33 -1.04
N GLU A 172 0.08 -4.55 -0.54
CA GLU A 172 0.07 -4.83 0.91
C GLU A 172 1.41 -4.47 1.56
N ASP A 173 2.54 -4.82 0.91
CA ASP A 173 3.88 -4.48 1.40
C ASP A 173 4.09 -2.95 1.43
N ALA A 174 3.53 -2.19 0.47
CA ALA A 174 3.56 -0.72 0.48
C ALA A 174 2.78 -0.14 1.68
N VAL A 175 1.64 -0.72 2.03
CA VAL A 175 0.89 -0.34 3.24
C VAL A 175 1.71 -0.62 4.50
N ARG A 176 2.47 -1.72 4.57
CA ARG A 176 3.38 -2.02 5.69
C ARG A 176 4.44 -0.93 5.88
N VAL A 177 5.08 -0.49 4.78
CA VAL A 177 6.04 0.63 4.81
C VAL A 177 5.38 1.89 5.35
N ALA A 178 4.19 2.22 4.86
CA ALA A 178 3.46 3.42 5.31
C ALA A 178 3.07 3.34 6.79
N VAL A 179 2.55 2.21 7.26
CA VAL A 179 2.14 2.01 8.67
C VAL A 179 3.34 2.08 9.61
N ALA A 180 4.48 1.46 9.25
CA ALA A 180 5.70 1.54 10.06
C ALA A 180 6.20 3.00 10.17
N ALA A 181 6.23 3.73 9.05
CA ALA A 181 6.65 5.13 9.02
C ALA A 181 5.70 6.05 9.80
N GLN A 182 4.38 5.91 9.60
CA GLN A 182 3.37 6.70 10.32
C GLN A 182 3.42 6.44 11.83
N THR A 183 3.62 5.19 12.25
CA THR A 183 3.75 4.83 13.67
C THR A 183 4.99 5.46 14.29
N ALA A 184 6.12 5.42 13.58
CA ALA A 184 7.36 6.05 14.03
C ALA A 184 7.23 7.57 14.10
N ALA A 185 6.60 8.21 13.12
CA ALA A 185 6.34 9.64 13.10
C ALA A 185 5.38 10.07 14.23
N ALA A 186 4.29 9.33 14.43
CA ALA A 186 3.34 9.62 15.51
C ALA A 186 4.01 9.49 16.89
N TYR A 187 4.84 8.46 17.10
CA TYR A 187 5.59 8.31 18.35
C TYR A 187 6.63 9.43 18.53
N ALA A 188 7.39 9.79 17.49
CA ALA A 188 8.32 10.91 17.53
C ALA A 188 7.61 12.22 17.89
N ASN A 189 6.42 12.47 17.34
CA ASN A 189 5.59 13.62 17.68
C ASN A 189 5.14 13.60 19.15
N VAL A 190 4.77 12.46 19.71
CA VAL A 190 4.45 12.35 21.14
C VAL A 190 5.62 12.76 22.00
N CYS A 191 6.85 12.32 21.65
CA CYS A 191 8.07 12.63 22.39
C CYS A 191 8.45 14.11 22.28
N THR A 192 8.46 14.67 21.08
CA THR A 192 8.81 16.08 20.84
C THR A 192 7.80 17.03 21.45
N TYR A 193 6.51 16.76 21.35
CA TYR A 193 5.49 17.55 22.08
C TYR A 193 5.59 17.34 23.59
N GLY A 194 6.04 16.18 24.07
CA GLY A 194 6.35 15.95 25.49
C GLY A 194 7.46 16.86 25.99
N GLU A 195 8.53 17.01 25.20
CA GLU A 195 9.62 17.96 25.47
C GLU A 195 9.14 19.41 25.39
N ALA A 196 8.36 19.76 24.35
CA ALA A 196 7.77 21.11 24.20
C ALA A 196 6.86 21.50 25.37
N VAL A 197 6.12 20.56 25.96
CA VAL A 197 5.33 20.78 27.19
C VAL A 197 6.24 21.13 28.35
N ASN A 198 7.38 20.43 28.52
CA ASN A 198 8.33 20.72 29.58
C ASN A 198 9.00 22.08 29.38
N VAL A 199 9.38 22.45 28.15
CA VAL A 199 9.91 23.76 27.79
C VAL A 199 8.87 24.86 28.08
N ALA A 200 7.61 24.68 27.65
CA ALA A 200 6.56 25.66 27.91
C ALA A 200 6.30 25.87 29.42
N ARG A 201 6.29 24.80 30.21
CA ARG A 201 6.16 24.89 31.67
C ARG A 201 7.35 25.59 32.32
N HIS A 202 8.57 25.32 31.85
CA HIS A 202 9.78 26.00 32.30
C HIS A 202 9.70 27.51 32.00
N ASN A 203 9.36 27.87 30.77
CA ASN A 203 9.22 29.27 30.35
C ASN A 203 8.14 30.00 31.17
N ILE A 204 6.99 29.37 31.43
CA ILE A 204 5.97 29.95 32.35
C ILE A 204 6.55 30.21 33.72
N ALA A 205 7.34 29.29 34.28
CA ALA A 205 7.90 29.44 35.61
C ALA A 205 8.93 30.60 35.64
N VAL A 206 9.80 30.73 34.63
CA VAL A 206 10.78 31.81 34.50
C VAL A 206 10.09 33.16 34.40
N VAL A 207 9.15 33.30 33.45
CA VAL A 207 8.42 34.58 33.23
C VAL A 207 7.52 34.94 34.42
N GLN A 208 6.96 33.95 35.14
CA GLN A 208 6.19 34.19 36.37
C GLN A 208 7.10 34.77 37.47
N GLN A 209 8.30 34.23 37.66
CA GLN A 209 9.28 34.78 38.64
C GLN A 209 9.66 36.22 38.29
N ALA A 210 9.88 36.54 37.01
CA ALA A 210 10.18 37.89 36.54
C ALA A 210 9.00 38.83 36.79
N TYR A 211 7.79 38.41 36.54
CA TYR A 211 6.57 39.17 36.85
C TYR A 211 6.42 39.47 38.34
N ASP A 212 6.59 38.46 39.20
CA ASP A 212 6.49 38.60 40.67
C ASP A 212 7.57 39.55 41.23
N LEU A 213 8.80 39.49 40.69
CA LEU A 213 9.88 40.40 41.03
C LEU A 213 9.51 41.84 40.64
N THR A 214 9.14 42.07 39.40
CA THR A 214 8.77 43.41 38.87
C THR A 214 7.57 43.98 39.65
N ALA A 215 6.58 43.17 40.01
CA ALA A 215 5.46 43.60 40.84
C ALA A 215 5.91 44.01 42.27
N THR A 216 6.90 43.32 42.83
CA THR A 216 7.50 43.67 44.15
C THR A 216 8.29 44.98 44.05
N GLU A 217 9.09 45.17 43.03
CA GLU A 217 9.86 46.41 42.76
C GLU A 217 8.93 47.62 42.55
N ARG A 218 7.82 47.43 41.84
CA ARG A 218 6.79 48.46 41.66
C ARG A 218 6.21 48.88 43.01
N ASN A 219 5.91 47.92 43.89
CA ASN A 219 5.38 48.21 45.23
C ASN A 219 6.43 48.96 46.10
N ALA A 220 7.70 48.72 45.87
CA ALA A 220 8.81 49.46 46.48
C ALA A 220 9.13 50.80 45.79
N GLY A 221 8.44 51.17 44.69
CA GLY A 221 8.67 52.40 43.91
C GLY A 221 9.86 52.34 42.96
N ALA A 222 10.45 51.16 42.73
CA ALA A 222 11.59 50.95 41.86
C ALA A 222 11.25 50.59 40.41
N ALA A 223 10.00 50.14 40.14
CA ALA A 223 9.50 49.86 38.79
C ALA A 223 8.20 50.62 38.52
N SER A 224 7.85 50.79 37.23
CA SER A 224 6.62 51.45 36.80
C SER A 224 5.48 50.45 36.57
N ASP A 225 4.21 50.95 36.54
CA ASP A 225 3.04 50.16 36.11
C ASP A 225 3.17 49.65 34.67
N LEU A 226 3.90 50.36 33.80
CA LEU A 226 4.19 49.92 32.43
C LEU A 226 5.06 48.69 32.42
N ASP A 227 6.05 48.60 33.30
CA ASP A 227 6.98 47.45 33.39
C ASP A 227 6.22 46.21 33.86
N VAL A 228 5.37 46.33 34.88
CA VAL A 228 4.48 45.24 35.33
C VAL A 228 3.55 44.79 34.21
N THR A 229 2.97 45.74 33.47
CA THR A 229 2.05 45.39 32.35
C THR A 229 2.79 44.67 31.23
N ARG A 230 4.05 45.07 30.90
CA ARG A 230 4.87 44.36 29.90
C ARG A 230 5.18 42.95 30.34
N GLN A 231 5.52 42.71 31.57
CA GLN A 231 5.73 41.36 32.10
C GLN A 231 4.45 40.52 32.12
N ALA A 232 3.29 41.13 32.44
CA ALA A 232 2.01 40.43 32.37
C ALA A 232 1.71 39.93 30.95
N VAL A 233 1.99 40.73 29.91
CA VAL A 233 1.81 40.31 28.49
C VAL A 233 2.67 39.08 28.19
N LEU A 234 3.93 39.05 28.60
CA LEU A 234 4.80 37.89 28.36
C LEU A 234 4.31 36.65 29.10
N LEU A 235 3.89 36.82 30.34
CA LEU A 235 3.35 35.72 31.15
C LEU A 235 2.08 35.12 30.49
N ASP A 236 1.17 35.97 30.02
CA ASP A 236 -0.03 35.50 29.34
C ASP A 236 0.27 34.84 27.99
N GLN A 237 1.25 35.35 27.24
CA GLN A 237 1.76 34.69 26.01
C GLN A 237 2.37 33.31 26.31
N ALA A 238 3.22 33.21 27.34
CA ALA A 238 3.80 31.94 27.76
C ALA A 238 2.71 30.95 28.17
N LYS A 239 1.72 31.40 28.97
CA LYS A 239 0.57 30.57 29.38
C LYS A 239 -0.29 30.11 28.20
N ALA A 240 -0.44 30.90 27.13
CA ALA A 240 -1.21 30.57 25.95
C ALA A 240 -0.56 29.45 25.11
N THR A 241 0.77 29.27 25.19
CA THR A 241 1.48 28.22 24.45
C THR A 241 1.22 26.81 25.00
N LEU A 242 1.13 26.64 26.33
CA LEU A 242 1.02 25.34 26.99
C LEU A 242 -0.18 24.52 26.54
N PRO A 243 -1.44 25.03 26.53
CA PRO A 243 -2.59 24.22 26.10
C PRO A 243 -2.49 23.79 24.63
N THR A 244 -1.82 24.55 23.79
CA THR A 244 -1.61 24.22 22.38
C THR A 244 -0.71 23.00 22.23
N VAL A 245 0.47 22.98 22.88
CA VAL A 245 1.40 21.84 22.79
C VAL A 245 0.87 20.60 23.52
N GLU A 246 0.12 20.75 24.62
CA GLU A 246 -0.57 19.65 25.30
C GLU A 246 -1.65 19.05 24.40
N GLY A 247 -2.41 19.89 23.67
CA GLY A 247 -3.41 19.46 22.70
C GLY A 247 -2.79 18.67 21.53
N GLN A 248 -1.68 19.18 20.97
CA GLN A 248 -0.93 18.50 19.89
C GLN A 248 -0.38 17.14 20.34
N ARG A 249 0.21 17.10 21.55
CA ARG A 249 0.67 15.82 22.13
C ARG A 249 -0.44 14.80 22.27
N ARG A 250 -1.61 15.23 22.76
CA ARG A 250 -2.75 14.36 22.92
C ARG A 250 -3.32 13.89 21.59
N SER A 251 -3.32 14.74 20.58
CA SER A 251 -3.70 14.39 19.21
C SER A 251 -2.79 13.28 18.65
N SER A 252 -1.46 13.41 18.82
CA SER A 252 -0.50 12.39 18.38
C SER A 252 -0.67 11.06 19.11
N LEU A 253 -1.05 11.09 20.39
CA LEU A 253 -1.38 9.87 21.15
C LEU A 253 -2.65 9.18 20.60
N PHE A 254 -3.67 9.92 20.18
CA PHE A 254 -4.85 9.36 19.53
C PHE A 254 -4.54 8.76 18.16
N GLU A 255 -3.69 9.41 17.37
CA GLU A 255 -3.20 8.89 16.11
C GLU A 255 -2.44 7.57 16.32
N LEU A 256 -1.54 7.55 17.31
CA LEU A 256 -0.78 6.35 17.66
C LEU A 256 -1.70 5.20 18.11
N ALA A 257 -2.72 5.49 18.94
CA ALA A 257 -3.71 4.50 19.34
C ALA A 257 -4.45 3.89 18.13
N ALA A 258 -4.87 4.73 17.18
CA ALA A 258 -5.52 4.25 15.96
C ALA A 258 -4.59 3.40 15.08
N LEU A 259 -3.32 3.80 14.93
CA LEU A 259 -2.32 3.06 14.15
C LEU A 259 -2.05 1.67 14.69
N ILE A 260 -2.04 1.50 16.03
CA ILE A 260 -1.87 0.19 16.68
C ILE A 260 -3.18 -0.61 16.82
N GLY A 261 -4.27 -0.15 16.19
CA GLY A 261 -5.56 -0.83 16.16
C GLY A 261 -6.44 -0.61 17.40
N GLY A 262 -6.07 0.35 18.26
CA GLY A 262 -6.81 0.70 19.48
C GLY A 262 -7.79 1.85 19.27
N THR A 263 -8.68 2.03 20.24
CA THR A 263 -9.59 3.20 20.32
C THR A 263 -8.90 4.38 21.02
N PRO A 264 -9.39 5.62 20.88
CA PRO A 264 -8.85 6.77 21.62
C PRO A 264 -8.85 6.63 23.15
N ALA A 265 -9.56 5.67 23.71
CA ALA A 265 -9.52 5.36 25.14
C ALA A 265 -8.35 4.43 25.53
N GLU A 266 -7.69 3.80 24.56
CA GLU A 266 -6.63 2.80 24.72
C GLU A 266 -5.26 3.38 24.34
N ILE A 267 -4.98 4.60 24.84
CA ILE A 267 -3.68 5.26 24.63
C ILE A 267 -2.56 4.39 25.21
N PRO A 268 -1.46 4.13 24.47
CA PRO A 268 -0.34 3.36 25.01
C PRO A 268 0.40 4.14 26.09
N HIS A 269 0.23 3.75 27.36
CA HIS A 269 0.83 4.43 28.52
C HIS A 269 2.37 4.56 28.44
N GLN A 270 3.04 3.61 27.76
CA GLN A 270 4.49 3.67 27.58
C GLN A 270 4.89 4.85 26.66
N ALA A 271 4.09 5.18 25.65
CA ALA A 271 4.31 6.34 24.79
C ALA A 271 4.03 7.64 25.53
N GLU A 272 3.05 7.66 26.44
CA GLU A 272 2.72 8.84 27.26
C GLU A 272 3.89 9.31 28.15
N ALA A 273 4.78 8.41 28.55
CA ALA A 273 5.97 8.74 29.34
C ALA A 273 7.10 9.39 28.52
N CYS A 274 7.03 9.36 27.20
CA CYS A 274 8.08 9.92 26.35
C CYS A 274 8.11 11.45 26.41
N VAL A 275 9.27 11.99 26.79
CA VAL A 275 9.55 13.44 26.88
C VAL A 275 10.91 13.81 26.28
N THR A 276 11.58 12.85 25.63
CA THR A 276 12.86 13.07 24.95
C THR A 276 12.79 12.33 23.62
N GLN A 277 13.10 13.05 22.55
CA GLN A 277 13.07 12.49 21.21
C GLN A 277 14.16 11.42 21.02
N PRO A 278 13.82 10.20 20.55
CA PRO A 278 14.81 9.24 20.12
C PRO A 278 15.61 9.77 18.92
N GLN A 279 16.92 9.64 18.93
CA GLN A 279 17.80 10.12 17.86
C GLN A 279 18.65 9.00 17.29
N VAL A 280 18.87 9.01 15.97
CA VAL A 280 19.86 8.14 15.31
C VAL A 280 21.18 8.92 15.24
N GLY A 281 22.15 8.49 16.03
CA GLY A 281 23.44 9.19 16.19
C GLY A 281 24.47 8.92 15.08
N GLN A 282 24.07 8.34 13.94
CA GLN A 282 24.98 7.98 12.85
C GLN A 282 24.38 8.36 11.49
N ALA A 283 25.25 8.46 10.46
CA ALA A 283 24.81 8.67 9.08
C ALA A 283 23.81 7.59 8.64
N LEU A 284 22.73 8.00 7.98
CA LEU A 284 21.63 7.10 7.61
C LEU A 284 22.09 6.06 6.57
N PRO A 285 21.81 4.76 6.76
CA PRO A 285 22.10 3.74 5.75
C PRO A 285 21.08 3.84 4.60
N VAL A 286 21.49 4.40 3.47
CA VAL A 286 20.57 4.66 2.33
C VAL A 286 20.77 3.70 1.15
N GLY A 287 21.96 3.08 1.01
CA GLY A 287 22.28 2.23 -0.12
C GLY A 287 22.46 3.01 -1.43
N ASP A 288 21.99 2.42 -2.54
CA ASP A 288 22.02 2.99 -3.88
C ASP A 288 20.66 2.88 -4.59
N GLY A 289 20.53 3.51 -5.76
CA GLY A 289 19.30 3.50 -6.54
C GLY A 289 18.89 2.09 -7.01
N ALA A 290 19.84 1.20 -7.29
CA ALA A 290 19.53 -0.17 -7.66
C ALA A 290 18.94 -0.97 -6.47
N ALA A 291 19.44 -0.76 -5.26
CA ALA A 291 18.89 -1.36 -4.05
C ALA A 291 17.50 -0.77 -3.73
N LEU A 292 17.32 0.55 -3.88
CA LEU A 292 16.05 1.23 -3.73
C LEU A 292 14.96 0.60 -4.62
N LEU A 293 15.22 0.54 -5.94
CA LEU A 293 14.22 0.08 -6.91
C LEU A 293 13.85 -1.41 -6.73
N ARG A 294 14.78 -2.23 -6.21
CA ARG A 294 14.46 -3.62 -5.85
C ARG A 294 13.64 -3.74 -4.57
N ARG A 295 13.82 -2.83 -3.62
CA ARG A 295 13.18 -2.88 -2.29
C ARG A 295 11.79 -2.27 -2.31
N ARG A 296 11.56 -1.17 -3.05
CA ARG A 296 10.29 -0.43 -3.01
C ARG A 296 9.12 -1.29 -3.50
N PRO A 297 8.10 -1.50 -2.65
CA PRO A 297 6.95 -2.32 -3.01
C PRO A 297 6.10 -1.70 -4.13
N ASP A 298 5.97 -0.37 -4.20
CA ASP A 298 5.22 0.33 -5.25
C ASP A 298 5.83 0.14 -6.66
N VAL A 299 7.16 0.04 -6.76
CA VAL A 299 7.86 -0.30 -8.00
C VAL A 299 7.56 -1.74 -8.41
N ARG A 300 7.54 -2.68 -7.44
CA ARG A 300 7.14 -4.08 -7.69
C ARG A 300 5.68 -4.17 -8.11
N GLU A 301 4.78 -3.45 -7.45
CA GLU A 301 3.37 -3.41 -7.82
C GLU A 301 3.19 -2.97 -9.27
N ALA A 302 3.82 -1.85 -9.68
CA ALA A 302 3.74 -1.33 -11.03
C ALA A 302 4.32 -2.32 -12.06
N GLU A 303 5.44 -3.00 -11.74
CA GLU A 303 6.05 -4.03 -12.58
C GLU A 303 5.13 -5.24 -12.76
N ARG A 304 4.48 -5.72 -11.69
CA ARG A 304 3.55 -6.86 -11.74
C ARG A 304 2.26 -6.50 -12.50
N ASN A 305 1.76 -5.28 -12.36
CA ASN A 305 0.64 -4.76 -13.14
C ASN A 305 0.97 -4.73 -14.64
N LEU A 306 2.18 -4.35 -15.02
CA LEU A 306 2.66 -4.44 -16.41
C LEU A 306 2.70 -5.91 -16.89
N ALA A 307 3.20 -6.84 -16.08
CA ALA A 307 3.23 -8.27 -16.41
C ALA A 307 1.81 -8.81 -16.67
N ALA A 308 0.83 -8.44 -15.82
CA ALA A 308 -0.57 -8.81 -16.01
C ALA A 308 -1.13 -8.24 -17.33
N ALA A 309 -0.84 -6.98 -17.64
CA ALA A 309 -1.29 -6.34 -18.88
C ALA A 309 -0.69 -7.02 -20.14
N VAL A 310 0.59 -7.41 -20.10
CA VAL A 310 1.23 -8.15 -21.20
C VAL A 310 0.60 -9.54 -21.37
N ALA A 311 0.30 -10.25 -20.28
CA ALA A 311 -0.38 -11.55 -20.36
C ALA A 311 -1.77 -11.43 -20.99
N ARG A 312 -2.52 -10.34 -20.73
CA ARG A 312 -3.83 -10.06 -21.33
C ARG A 312 -3.76 -9.86 -22.86
N ILE A 313 -2.64 -9.37 -23.40
CA ILE A 313 -2.43 -9.36 -24.87
C ILE A 313 -2.48 -10.79 -25.43
N GLY A 314 -1.89 -11.75 -24.71
CA GLY A 314 -1.96 -13.16 -25.07
C GLY A 314 -3.38 -13.71 -25.08
N VAL A 315 -4.21 -13.36 -24.08
CA VAL A 315 -5.64 -13.72 -24.03
C VAL A 315 -6.38 -13.18 -25.26
N SER A 316 -6.25 -11.87 -25.53
CA SER A 316 -6.90 -11.24 -26.70
C SER A 316 -6.37 -11.76 -28.03
N THR A 317 -5.10 -12.18 -28.09
CA THR A 317 -4.51 -12.78 -29.30
C THR A 317 -5.10 -14.17 -29.57
N ALA A 318 -5.43 -14.92 -28.50
CA ALA A 318 -6.06 -16.23 -28.63
C ALA A 318 -7.46 -16.16 -29.27
N ASP A 319 -8.18 -15.03 -29.16
CA ASP A 319 -9.49 -14.80 -29.79
C ASP A 319 -9.45 -14.78 -31.34
N LEU A 320 -8.27 -14.70 -31.94
CA LEU A 320 -8.10 -14.88 -33.39
C LEU A 320 -8.29 -16.32 -33.84
N TYR A 321 -8.19 -17.28 -32.94
CA TYR A 321 -8.18 -18.70 -33.21
C TYR A 321 -9.49 -19.36 -32.74
N PRO A 322 -9.87 -20.53 -33.32
CA PRO A 322 -11.03 -21.25 -32.86
C PRO A 322 -10.82 -21.82 -31.45
N THR A 323 -11.85 -21.70 -30.62
CA THR A 323 -11.91 -22.40 -29.33
C THR A 323 -12.35 -23.84 -29.58
N ILE A 324 -11.56 -24.79 -29.07
CA ILE A 324 -11.87 -26.22 -29.14
C ILE A 324 -12.20 -26.72 -27.76
N SER A 325 -13.41 -27.29 -27.60
CA SER A 325 -13.83 -27.92 -26.36
C SER A 325 -14.31 -29.34 -26.57
N LEU A 326 -14.17 -30.19 -25.58
CA LEU A 326 -14.79 -31.51 -25.52
C LEU A 326 -16.05 -31.34 -24.66
N GLY A 327 -17.22 -31.50 -25.29
CA GLY A 327 -18.52 -31.39 -24.64
C GLY A 327 -19.23 -32.71 -24.51
N GLY A 328 -20.00 -32.88 -23.42
CA GLY A 328 -20.92 -33.99 -23.21
C GLY A 328 -22.20 -33.47 -22.56
N GLN A 329 -23.33 -34.04 -22.98
CA GLN A 329 -24.63 -33.72 -22.39
C GLN A 329 -25.47 -34.95 -22.19
N VAL A 330 -26.26 -34.95 -21.14
CA VAL A 330 -27.35 -35.89 -20.89
C VAL A 330 -28.60 -35.07 -20.53
N ALA A 331 -29.67 -35.24 -21.25
CA ALA A 331 -30.90 -34.47 -20.99
C ALA A 331 -32.14 -35.38 -21.05
N GLY A 332 -33.05 -35.16 -20.12
CA GLY A 332 -34.38 -35.73 -20.12
C GLY A 332 -35.41 -34.68 -20.47
N SER A 333 -36.34 -34.99 -21.33
CA SER A 333 -37.40 -34.06 -21.72
C SER A 333 -38.75 -34.77 -21.89
N GLY A 334 -39.86 -34.12 -21.57
CA GLY A 334 -41.16 -34.72 -21.72
C GLY A 334 -42.31 -33.87 -21.19
N VAL A 335 -43.54 -34.32 -21.52
CA VAL A 335 -44.80 -33.70 -21.05
C VAL A 335 -45.29 -34.28 -19.72
N THR A 336 -44.70 -35.39 -19.27
CA THR A 336 -44.96 -35.99 -17.95
C THR A 336 -43.64 -36.25 -17.21
N PRO A 337 -43.63 -36.24 -15.87
CA PRO A 337 -42.39 -36.53 -15.09
C PRO A 337 -41.79 -37.91 -15.43
N ALA A 338 -42.60 -38.92 -15.73
CA ALA A 338 -42.10 -40.24 -16.09
C ALA A 338 -41.34 -40.26 -17.43
N GLN A 339 -41.63 -39.34 -18.35
CA GLN A 339 -40.89 -39.22 -19.61
C GLN A 339 -39.48 -38.67 -19.44
N LEU A 340 -39.20 -37.88 -18.41
CA LEU A 340 -37.87 -37.31 -18.17
C LEU A 340 -36.80 -38.38 -18.01
N THR A 341 -37.15 -39.55 -17.49
CA THR A 341 -36.24 -40.69 -17.27
C THR A 341 -36.48 -41.86 -18.20
N SER A 342 -37.47 -41.76 -19.10
CA SER A 342 -37.77 -42.81 -20.06
C SER A 342 -36.80 -42.82 -21.24
N THR A 343 -36.67 -43.95 -21.92
CA THR A 343 -35.83 -44.07 -23.13
C THR A 343 -36.28 -43.15 -24.26
N SER A 344 -37.57 -42.75 -24.28
CA SER A 344 -38.12 -41.83 -25.28
C SER A 344 -37.87 -40.35 -24.97
N GLY A 345 -37.65 -40.02 -23.69
CA GLY A 345 -37.36 -38.65 -23.25
C GLY A 345 -35.87 -38.37 -23.04
N LEU A 346 -35.05 -39.41 -22.88
CA LEU A 346 -33.61 -39.29 -22.60
C LEU A 346 -32.83 -39.08 -23.91
N SER A 347 -31.97 -38.07 -23.91
CA SER A 347 -31.01 -37.82 -24.98
C SER A 347 -29.61 -37.68 -24.38
N PHE A 348 -28.58 -38.08 -25.08
CA PHE A 348 -27.20 -37.87 -24.73
C PHE A 348 -26.34 -37.63 -25.98
N GLY A 349 -25.26 -36.93 -25.78
CA GLY A 349 -24.26 -36.65 -26.81
C GLY A 349 -22.93 -36.35 -26.21
N VAL A 350 -21.84 -36.76 -26.85
CA VAL A 350 -20.47 -36.41 -26.50
C VAL A 350 -19.66 -36.19 -27.78
N GLY A 351 -18.84 -35.14 -27.79
CA GLY A 351 -18.01 -34.87 -28.96
C GLY A 351 -17.21 -33.59 -28.84
N PRO A 352 -16.27 -33.38 -29.75
CA PRO A 352 -15.57 -32.10 -29.86
C PRO A 352 -16.51 -31.03 -30.41
N LEU A 353 -16.43 -29.85 -29.80
CA LEU A 353 -17.10 -28.64 -30.24
C LEU A 353 -16.04 -27.62 -30.68
N VAL A 354 -16.23 -27.03 -31.86
CA VAL A 354 -15.36 -25.97 -32.36
C VAL A 354 -16.21 -24.72 -32.48
N ASN A 355 -15.80 -23.67 -31.76
CA ASN A 355 -16.45 -22.37 -31.85
C ASN A 355 -15.44 -21.36 -32.40
N TRP A 356 -15.81 -20.68 -33.48
CA TRP A 356 -14.97 -19.65 -34.10
C TRP A 356 -15.83 -18.49 -34.61
N ASN A 357 -15.55 -17.31 -34.12
CA ASN A 357 -16.24 -16.10 -34.52
C ASN A 357 -15.71 -15.57 -35.87
N PHE A 358 -15.94 -16.33 -36.96
CA PHE A 358 -15.55 -15.93 -38.30
C PHE A 358 -16.79 -15.36 -39.06
N PRO A 359 -16.66 -14.19 -39.74
CA PRO A 359 -15.43 -13.42 -40.10
C PRO A 359 -15.10 -12.25 -39.17
N ASN A 360 -15.46 -12.27 -37.87
CA ASN A 360 -15.26 -11.15 -36.93
C ASN A 360 -13.80 -10.87 -36.54
N ILE A 361 -12.84 -11.14 -37.44
CA ILE A 361 -11.41 -10.84 -37.26
C ILE A 361 -11.15 -9.35 -36.91
N LEU A 362 -12.00 -8.42 -37.37
CA LEU A 362 -11.85 -7.01 -37.07
C LEU A 362 -12.09 -6.70 -35.58
N VAL A 363 -13.02 -7.42 -34.93
CA VAL A 363 -13.31 -7.30 -33.49
C VAL A 363 -12.12 -7.83 -32.68
N ALA A 364 -11.64 -9.04 -32.99
CA ALA A 364 -10.46 -9.61 -32.33
C ALA A 364 -9.21 -8.72 -32.48
N ARG A 365 -8.98 -8.14 -33.65
CA ARG A 365 -7.88 -7.16 -33.84
C ARG A 365 -8.10 -5.86 -33.08
N ALA A 366 -9.35 -5.44 -32.84
CA ALA A 366 -9.63 -4.29 -31.99
C ALA A 366 -9.30 -4.58 -30.53
N HIS A 367 -9.68 -5.76 -30.00
CA HIS A 367 -9.34 -6.20 -28.64
C HIS A 367 -7.81 -6.31 -28.44
N ILE A 368 -7.07 -6.82 -29.44
CA ILE A 368 -5.60 -6.85 -29.38
C ILE A 368 -5.02 -5.43 -29.33
N ARG A 369 -5.52 -4.48 -30.13
CA ARG A 369 -5.08 -3.10 -30.08
C ARG A 369 -5.39 -2.44 -28.74
N GLU A 370 -6.55 -2.71 -28.18
CA GLU A 370 -6.96 -2.27 -26.83
C GLU A 370 -5.99 -2.80 -25.77
N SER A 371 -5.74 -4.12 -25.74
CA SER A 371 -4.81 -4.74 -24.78
C SER A 371 -3.37 -4.23 -24.95
N ASN A 372 -2.90 -3.99 -26.19
CA ASN A 372 -1.61 -3.37 -26.42
C ASN A 372 -1.53 -1.93 -25.90
N ALA A 373 -2.60 -1.15 -26.06
CA ALA A 373 -2.66 0.21 -25.52
C ALA A 373 -2.65 0.21 -23.98
N GLN A 374 -3.38 -0.74 -23.35
CA GLN A 374 -3.37 -0.93 -21.90
C GLN A 374 -1.97 -1.35 -21.39
N ALA A 375 -1.28 -2.25 -22.08
CA ALA A 375 0.10 -2.63 -21.72
C ALA A 375 1.09 -1.46 -21.89
N SER A 376 0.91 -0.62 -22.94
CA SER A 376 1.70 0.60 -23.10
C SER A 376 1.45 1.62 -21.98
N ALA A 377 0.22 1.76 -21.54
CA ALA A 377 -0.13 2.60 -20.41
C ALA A 377 0.48 2.06 -19.09
N ALA A 378 0.45 0.74 -18.88
CA ALA A 378 1.07 0.11 -17.72
C ALA A 378 2.61 0.28 -17.72
N LEU A 379 3.26 0.22 -18.89
CA LEU A 379 4.71 0.50 -19.02
C LEU A 379 5.03 1.96 -18.66
N ALA A 380 4.27 2.91 -19.20
CA ALA A 380 4.45 4.32 -18.86
C ALA A 380 4.18 4.60 -17.37
N SER A 381 3.22 3.89 -16.76
CA SER A 381 2.97 3.94 -15.31
C SER A 381 4.16 3.41 -14.51
N PHE A 382 4.74 2.29 -14.91
CA PHE A 382 5.96 1.74 -14.30
C PHE A 382 7.12 2.75 -14.36
N ASP A 383 7.38 3.33 -15.54
CA ASP A 383 8.43 4.35 -15.70
C ASP A 383 8.18 5.58 -14.80
N SER A 384 6.91 6.00 -14.69
CA SER A 384 6.52 7.11 -13.81
C SER A 384 6.78 6.79 -12.33
N VAL A 385 6.43 5.58 -11.87
CA VAL A 385 6.66 5.14 -10.48
C VAL A 385 8.16 5.06 -10.17
N VAL A 386 8.99 4.56 -11.10
CA VAL A 386 10.45 4.54 -10.95
C VAL A 386 11.01 5.96 -10.78
N LEU A 387 10.61 6.90 -11.63
CA LEU A 387 11.05 8.29 -11.53
C LEU A 387 10.55 8.96 -10.23
N GLN A 388 9.33 8.66 -9.81
CA GLN A 388 8.76 9.16 -8.57
C GLN A 388 9.54 8.64 -7.36
N ALA A 389 9.89 7.35 -7.33
CA ALA A 389 10.66 6.74 -6.26
C ALA A 389 12.04 7.41 -6.08
N LEU A 390 12.74 7.63 -7.19
CA LEU A 390 14.03 8.32 -7.17
C LEU A 390 13.89 9.78 -6.71
N LYS A 391 12.90 10.50 -7.25
CA LYS A 391 12.62 11.89 -6.88
C LYS A 391 12.31 12.02 -5.39
N GLU A 392 11.44 11.18 -4.85
CA GLU A 392 11.05 11.20 -3.44
C GLU A 392 12.25 10.97 -2.52
N THR A 393 13.11 10.01 -2.87
CA THR A 393 14.32 9.73 -2.09
C THR A 393 15.29 10.91 -2.10
N GLU A 394 15.54 11.50 -3.27
CA GLU A 394 16.42 12.69 -3.40
C GLU A 394 15.84 13.90 -2.64
N GLN A 395 14.54 14.13 -2.73
CA GLN A 395 13.87 15.21 -2.00
C GLN A 395 13.97 14.99 -0.49
N ALA A 396 13.69 13.77 0.00
CA ALA A 396 13.78 13.46 1.42
C ALA A 396 15.20 13.64 1.96
N LEU A 397 16.22 13.17 1.23
CA LEU A 397 17.62 13.37 1.61
C LEU A 397 18.03 14.85 1.63
N THR A 398 17.61 15.62 0.63
CA THR A 398 17.90 17.06 0.54
C THR A 398 17.26 17.81 1.71
N THR A 399 15.98 17.53 2.00
CA THR A 399 15.25 18.19 3.10
C THR A 399 15.88 17.83 4.44
N TYR A 400 16.16 16.55 4.69
CA TYR A 400 16.81 16.10 5.91
C TYR A 400 18.21 16.72 6.11
N SER A 401 19.03 16.81 5.04
CA SER A 401 20.35 17.47 5.10
C SER A 401 20.25 18.96 5.44
N ALA A 402 19.27 19.66 4.86
CA ALA A 402 19.03 21.06 5.15
C ALA A 402 18.57 21.27 6.59
N GLU A 403 17.65 20.41 7.08
CA GLU A 403 17.14 20.50 8.44
C GLU A 403 18.22 20.15 9.49
N LEU A 404 19.14 19.21 9.21
CA LEU A 404 20.30 18.96 10.08
C LEU A 404 21.13 20.22 10.31
N GLN A 405 21.41 20.98 9.24
CA GLN A 405 22.18 22.23 9.33
C GLN A 405 21.38 23.32 10.05
N HIS A 406 20.08 23.43 9.75
CA HIS A 406 19.18 24.36 10.41
C HIS A 406 19.09 24.08 11.91
N ASN A 407 18.91 22.83 12.30
CA ASN A 407 18.84 22.40 13.70
C ASN A 407 20.13 22.71 14.45
N ALA A 408 21.30 22.46 13.85
CA ALA A 408 22.57 22.78 14.46
C ALA A 408 22.75 24.32 14.72
N ALA A 409 22.32 25.13 13.74
CA ALA A 409 22.36 26.60 13.87
C ALA A 409 21.35 27.10 14.93
N THR A 410 20.15 26.57 14.94
CA THR A 410 19.09 26.91 15.91
C THR A 410 19.50 26.52 17.34
N ARG A 411 20.15 25.36 17.50
CA ARG A 411 20.69 24.90 18.79
C ARG A 411 21.81 25.83 19.29
N ALA A 412 22.68 26.30 18.40
CA ALA A 412 23.72 27.31 18.75
C ALA A 412 23.06 28.61 19.17
N ALA A 413 22.09 29.13 18.40
CA ALA A 413 21.36 30.35 18.71
C ALA A 413 20.65 30.27 20.09
N ARG A 414 20.01 29.12 20.38
CA ARG A 414 19.39 28.88 21.69
C ARG A 414 20.41 28.93 22.84
N ASN A 415 21.57 28.33 22.66
CA ASN A 415 22.64 28.36 23.69
C ASN A 415 23.17 29.76 23.93
N ASP A 416 23.29 30.57 22.89
CA ASP A 416 23.72 31.97 22.99
C ASP A 416 22.63 32.84 23.61
N ALA A 417 21.36 32.62 23.30
CA ALA A 417 20.20 33.29 23.91
C ALA A 417 20.13 33.03 25.42
N ASN A 418 20.29 31.78 25.86
CA ASN A 418 20.34 31.43 27.29
C ASN A 418 21.51 32.10 28.03
N ARG A 419 22.69 32.15 27.39
CA ARG A 419 23.84 32.86 27.96
C ARG A 419 23.56 34.35 28.06
N SER A 420 22.95 34.96 27.03
CA SER A 420 22.59 36.37 27.00
C SER A 420 21.61 36.71 28.13
N PHE A 421 20.54 35.90 28.30
CA PHE A 421 19.60 36.11 29.40
C PHE A 421 20.27 35.99 30.79
N ALA A 422 21.10 34.98 31.01
CA ALA A 422 21.81 34.80 32.27
C ALA A 422 22.72 35.99 32.60
N LEU A 423 23.41 36.56 31.60
CA LEU A 423 24.24 37.76 31.77
C LEU A 423 23.40 39.00 32.04
N ALA A 424 22.31 39.21 31.26
CA ALA A 424 21.41 40.35 31.45
C ALA A 424 20.76 40.30 32.83
N LYS A 425 20.36 39.12 33.32
CA LYS A 425 19.83 38.94 34.68
C LYS A 425 20.87 39.33 35.75
N THR A 426 22.10 38.85 35.61
CA THR A 426 23.18 39.17 36.56
C THR A 426 23.49 40.70 36.58
N GLN A 427 23.49 41.36 35.43
CA GLN A 427 23.70 42.79 35.31
C GLN A 427 22.54 43.61 35.88
N PHE A 428 21.31 43.14 35.65
CA PHE A 428 20.09 43.77 36.19
C PHE A 428 20.07 43.67 37.71
N ASP A 429 20.32 42.48 38.27
CA ASP A 429 20.44 42.26 39.73
C ASP A 429 21.52 43.13 40.38
N ALA A 430 22.58 43.51 39.65
CA ALA A 430 23.62 44.44 40.06
C ALA A 430 23.30 45.92 39.77
N GLY A 431 22.18 46.26 39.18
CA GLY A 431 21.77 47.60 38.79
C GLY A 431 22.60 48.19 37.61
N ALA A 432 23.28 47.34 36.82
CA ALA A 432 24.16 47.74 35.73
C ALA A 432 23.49 47.76 34.34
N THR A 433 22.27 47.26 34.19
CA THR A 433 21.48 47.31 32.95
C THR A 433 20.03 47.66 33.22
N SER A 434 19.27 48.04 32.16
CA SER A 434 17.89 48.41 32.28
C SER A 434 16.95 47.18 32.32
N PHE A 435 15.76 47.37 32.91
CA PHE A 435 14.69 46.36 32.83
C PHE A 435 14.33 45.98 31.38
N LEU A 436 14.37 46.94 30.45
CA LEU A 436 14.09 46.70 29.04
C LEU A 436 15.10 45.74 28.39
N ASP A 437 16.39 45.85 28.79
CA ASP A 437 17.42 44.94 28.26
C ASP A 437 17.22 43.52 28.79
N LEU A 438 16.91 43.36 30.09
CA LEU A 438 16.55 42.06 30.67
C LEU A 438 15.33 41.45 29.95
N LEU A 439 14.25 42.22 29.79
CA LEU A 439 13.02 41.83 29.10
C LEU A 439 13.29 41.36 27.67
N THR A 440 14.14 42.09 26.95
CA THR A 440 14.51 41.74 25.56
C THR A 440 15.30 40.42 25.50
N ALA A 441 16.23 40.23 26.45
CA ALA A 441 17.00 38.99 26.55
C ALA A 441 16.09 37.79 26.87
N GLU A 442 15.14 37.96 27.79
CA GLU A 442 14.13 36.93 28.15
C GLU A 442 13.24 36.55 26.94
N GLN A 443 12.71 37.54 26.22
CA GLN A 443 11.94 37.30 25.00
C GLN A 443 12.74 36.54 23.95
N THR A 444 14.04 36.86 23.81
CA THR A 444 14.94 36.19 22.86
C THR A 444 15.17 34.74 23.26
N GLU A 445 15.34 34.46 24.55
CA GLU A 445 15.49 33.08 25.07
C GLU A 445 14.25 32.23 24.81
N VAL A 446 13.06 32.72 25.18
CA VAL A 446 11.81 32.04 24.96
C VAL A 446 11.56 31.75 23.47
N ALA A 447 11.85 32.72 22.59
CA ALA A 447 11.73 32.54 21.14
C ALA A 447 12.72 31.51 20.60
N ALA A 448 13.97 31.49 21.09
CA ALA A 448 14.98 30.52 20.68
C ALA A 448 14.64 29.08 21.15
N ASP A 449 14.11 28.92 22.36
CA ASP A 449 13.62 27.62 22.86
C ASP A 449 12.48 27.06 22.00
N GLN A 450 11.53 27.91 21.63
CA GLN A 450 10.43 27.50 20.73
C GLN A 450 10.91 27.13 19.32
N ALA A 451 11.86 27.92 18.79
CA ALA A 451 12.44 27.64 17.48
C ALA A 451 13.19 26.30 17.47
N LEU A 452 13.97 26.00 18.51
CA LEU A 452 14.66 24.71 18.62
C LEU A 452 13.68 23.54 18.74
N ALA A 453 12.66 23.64 19.59
CA ALA A 453 11.65 22.61 19.73
C ALA A 453 10.92 22.31 18.40
N THR A 454 10.64 23.34 17.60
CA THR A 454 10.05 23.18 16.25
C THR A 454 11.03 22.52 15.28
N SER A 455 12.30 22.90 15.29
CA SER A 455 13.33 22.29 14.45
C SER A 455 13.60 20.83 14.83
N ASP A 456 13.65 20.50 16.13
CA ASP A 456 13.81 19.12 16.59
C ASP A 456 12.63 18.23 16.10
N GLN A 457 11.40 18.74 16.12
CA GLN A 457 10.24 18.04 15.57
C GLN A 457 10.35 17.82 14.05
N GLN A 458 10.74 18.85 13.29
CA GLN A 458 10.91 18.77 11.85
C GLN A 458 12.02 17.78 11.47
N LEU A 459 13.13 17.81 12.19
CA LEU A 459 14.24 16.87 11.99
C LEU A 459 13.81 15.41 12.16
N ALA A 460 12.98 15.12 13.18
CA ALA A 460 12.41 13.79 13.36
C ALA A 460 11.52 13.36 12.22
N ALA A 461 10.64 14.25 11.78
CA ALA A 461 9.73 13.99 10.67
C ALA A 461 10.50 13.72 9.37
N ASP A 462 11.51 14.55 9.07
CA ASP A 462 12.33 14.40 7.87
C ASP A 462 13.14 13.09 7.89
N GLN A 463 13.64 12.69 9.05
CA GLN A 463 14.37 11.43 9.21
C GLN A 463 13.47 10.21 8.92
N VAL A 464 12.24 10.21 9.43
CA VAL A 464 11.24 9.15 9.14
C VAL A 464 10.87 9.18 7.66
N ALA A 465 10.72 10.37 7.05
CA ALA A 465 10.42 10.52 5.63
C ALA A 465 11.52 9.91 4.73
N VAL A 466 12.80 10.03 5.12
CA VAL A 466 13.90 9.33 4.40
C VAL A 466 13.70 7.81 4.45
N TYR A 467 13.43 7.24 5.61
CA TYR A 467 13.22 5.78 5.74
C TYR A 467 12.01 5.30 4.97
N GLN A 468 10.93 6.07 4.98
CA GLN A 468 9.73 5.78 4.18
C GLN A 468 10.03 5.81 2.68
N ALA A 469 10.74 6.83 2.19
CA ALA A 469 11.13 6.96 0.79
C ALA A 469 12.05 5.82 0.33
N LEU A 470 12.90 5.30 1.23
CA LEU A 470 13.75 4.14 0.98
C LEU A 470 12.98 2.81 0.95
N GLY A 471 11.73 2.76 1.37
CA GLY A 471 10.85 1.61 1.26
C GLY A 471 11.23 0.42 2.15
N GLY A 472 11.80 0.67 3.35
CA GLY A 472 12.15 -0.38 4.31
C GLY A 472 11.00 -0.72 5.27
N GLY A 473 11.09 -1.88 5.93
CA GLY A 473 10.18 -2.25 7.03
C GLY A 473 9.07 -3.24 6.68
N TRP A 474 9.14 -3.93 5.56
CA TRP A 474 8.10 -4.88 5.14
C TRP A 474 8.58 -6.34 4.98
N GLU A 475 9.87 -6.58 4.70
CA GLU A 475 10.38 -7.89 4.29
C GLU A 475 10.23 -8.96 5.38
N GLN A 476 10.36 -8.56 6.66
CA GLN A 476 10.22 -9.43 7.82
C GLN A 476 8.98 -9.13 8.68
N ALA A 477 8.03 -8.35 8.12
CA ALA A 477 6.81 -8.01 8.84
C ALA A 477 5.93 -9.24 9.06
N PRO A 478 5.19 -9.33 10.18
CA PRO A 478 4.30 -10.46 10.44
C PRO A 478 3.17 -10.53 9.41
N MET A 479 2.70 -11.75 9.12
CA MET A 479 1.51 -11.92 8.28
C MET A 479 0.27 -11.40 9.03
N VAL A 480 -0.51 -10.57 8.34
CA VAL A 480 -1.75 -10.03 8.88
C VAL A 480 -2.89 -11.01 8.65
N ALA A 481 -3.66 -11.29 9.70
CA ALA A 481 -4.80 -12.19 9.60
C ALA A 481 -5.97 -11.50 8.88
N VAL A 482 -6.51 -12.15 7.85
CA VAL A 482 -7.73 -11.68 7.16
C VAL A 482 -8.92 -11.73 8.12
N PRO A 483 -9.66 -10.62 8.32
CA PRO A 483 -10.83 -10.60 9.18
C PRO A 483 -11.89 -11.60 8.72
N LYS A 484 -12.41 -12.42 9.64
CA LYS A 484 -13.49 -13.35 9.35
C LYS A 484 -14.84 -12.68 9.62
N ILE A 485 -15.71 -12.66 8.60
CA ILE A 485 -17.11 -12.28 8.80
C ILE A 485 -17.77 -13.39 9.62
N LYS A 486 -18.25 -13.03 10.81
CA LYS A 486 -19.07 -13.95 11.61
C LYS A 486 -20.43 -14.06 10.91
N GLY A 487 -20.70 -15.22 10.31
CA GLY A 487 -22.03 -15.57 9.76
C GLY A 487 -23.05 -15.82 10.85
#